data_d40670ed4352c2d0e36fe8ba6e46a8ca
#
_entry.id   d40670ed4352c2d0e36fe8ba6e46a8ca
#
_cell.length_a   1.000
_cell.length_b   1.000
_cell.length_c   1.000
_cell.angle_alpha   90.00
_cell.angle_beta   90.00
_cell.angle_gamma   90.00
#
_symmetry.space_group_name_H-M   'P 1'
#
loop_
_entity.id
_entity.type
_entity.pdbx_description
1 polymer ?
#
loop_
_entity_poly.entity_id
_entity_poly.type
_entity_poly.pdbx_seq_one_letter_code
_entity_poly.pdbx_strand_id
1 'polypeptide(L)'
;PFHLPDIRSLLPLLLMWGVAMVIVVFEKDLGSAMVFFFVFLLMLYVATGKKFYLVVGLGLIGVGALAAYAAFGHVQVRVNTWLDPFSDAQNTGYQLCQALYSIADGDLFGVGLGNGLAGGTDAFNAIPVVESDFIFADIAEEIGLLGAAGVLLLFLCFAIRGFLTAARAKSDVSSFVAVGLTGMIVLQAFIIVGGVTRLIPLTGLTLPFISQGGSSLLGSIIIVGFLLRCGDEATGVGTEMLNGTTSSLHSNS
;
A
#
# COMPACT_ATOMS: atom_id res chain seq x y z
N PRO A 1 0.69 -15.27 31.79
CA PRO A 1 -0.67 -14.78 31.84
C PRO A 1 -0.77 -13.58 30.89
N PHE A 2 -1.43 -13.80 29.75
CA PHE A 2 -1.65 -12.76 28.74
C PHE A 2 -2.68 -11.78 29.30
N HIS A 3 -2.23 -10.64 29.81
CA HIS A 3 -3.12 -9.53 30.08
C HIS A 3 -3.64 -9.00 28.73
N LEU A 4 -4.96 -8.94 28.58
CA LEU A 4 -5.57 -8.10 27.54
C LEU A 4 -5.05 -6.66 27.80
N PRO A 5 -4.56 -5.94 26.79
CA PRO A 5 -4.30 -4.54 26.99
C PRO A 5 -5.59 -3.92 27.54
N ASP A 6 -5.47 -3.19 28.64
CA ASP A 6 -6.62 -2.55 29.27
C ASP A 6 -7.34 -1.71 28.22
N ILE A 7 -8.64 -1.89 28.09
CA ILE A 7 -9.49 -1.10 27.18
C ILE A 7 -9.23 0.40 27.37
N ARG A 8 -8.87 0.81 28.59
CA ARG A 8 -8.50 2.20 28.90
C ARG A 8 -7.25 2.69 28.19
N SER A 9 -6.27 1.84 27.92
CA SER A 9 -5.05 2.20 27.18
C SER A 9 -5.24 2.17 25.68
N LEU A 10 -6.16 1.34 25.17
CA LEU A 10 -6.53 1.29 23.76
C LEU A 10 -7.49 2.40 23.34
N LEU A 11 -8.29 2.92 24.26
CA LEU A 11 -9.33 3.91 23.96
C LEU A 11 -8.82 5.17 23.27
N PRO A 12 -7.74 5.84 23.70
CA PRO A 12 -7.21 7.01 22.98
C PRO A 12 -6.76 6.70 21.55
N LEU A 13 -6.15 5.52 21.37
CA LEU A 13 -5.70 5.05 20.05
C LEU A 13 -6.89 4.79 19.12
N LEU A 14 -7.93 4.11 19.63
CA LEU A 14 -9.16 3.85 18.88
C LEU A 14 -9.92 5.14 18.54
N LEU A 15 -9.95 6.11 19.45
CA LEU A 15 -10.58 7.40 19.19
C LEU A 15 -9.84 8.18 18.11
N MET A 16 -8.51 8.27 18.20
CA MET A 16 -7.68 8.98 17.22
C MET A 16 -7.78 8.31 15.84
N TRP A 17 -7.72 6.98 15.79
CA TRP A 17 -7.90 6.22 14.57
C TRP A 17 -9.32 6.37 14.01
N GLY A 18 -10.35 6.31 14.87
CA GLY A 18 -11.75 6.47 14.48
C GLY A 18 -12.03 7.84 13.87
N VAL A 19 -11.47 8.92 14.44
CA VAL A 19 -11.58 10.27 13.87
C VAL A 19 -10.92 10.32 12.48
N ALA A 20 -9.72 9.76 12.33
CA ALA A 20 -9.05 9.71 11.04
C ALA A 20 -9.86 8.92 10.00
N MET A 21 -10.44 7.77 10.38
CA MET A 21 -11.30 6.97 9.51
C MET A 21 -12.56 7.73 9.08
N VAL A 22 -13.20 8.45 10.01
CA VAL A 22 -14.37 9.26 9.69
C VAL A 22 -14.01 10.32 8.64
N ILE A 23 -12.90 11.03 8.78
CA ILE A 23 -12.44 12.03 7.80
C ILE A 23 -12.25 11.38 6.42
N VAL A 24 -11.51 10.28 6.32
CA VAL A 24 -11.21 9.59 5.06
C VAL A 24 -12.48 9.05 4.38
N VAL A 25 -13.43 8.53 5.17
CA VAL A 25 -14.74 8.09 4.64
C VAL A 25 -15.55 9.26 4.10
N PHE A 26 -15.53 10.41 4.76
CA PHE A 26 -16.20 11.62 4.26
C PHE A 26 -15.58 12.17 2.98
N GLU A 27 -14.25 12.02 2.80
CA GLU A 27 -13.55 12.34 1.54
C GLU A 27 -13.88 11.36 0.40
N LYS A 28 -14.64 10.30 0.69
CA LYS A 28 -15.00 9.22 -0.25
C LYS A 28 -13.78 8.46 -0.81
N ASP A 29 -12.66 8.54 -0.12
CA ASP A 29 -11.44 7.81 -0.46
C ASP A 29 -11.43 6.42 0.20
N LEU A 30 -12.08 5.48 -0.47
CA LEU A 30 -12.16 4.08 -0.01
C LEU A 30 -10.79 3.39 0.00
N GLY A 31 -9.91 3.77 -0.92
CA GLY A 31 -8.57 3.20 -1.00
C GLY A 31 -7.75 3.51 0.24
N SER A 32 -7.63 4.79 0.59
CA SER A 32 -6.94 5.22 1.80
C SER A 32 -7.60 4.65 3.05
N ALA A 33 -8.94 4.60 3.11
CA ALA A 33 -9.65 3.98 4.24
C ALA A 33 -9.24 2.50 4.42
N MET A 34 -9.14 1.73 3.34
CA MET A 34 -8.70 0.34 3.39
C MET A 34 -7.26 0.22 3.89
N VAL A 35 -6.32 1.02 3.37
CA VAL A 35 -4.92 1.01 3.81
C VAL A 35 -4.84 1.35 5.29
N PHE A 36 -5.47 2.44 5.76
CA PHE A 36 -5.48 2.83 7.17
C PHE A 36 -6.05 1.74 8.07
N PHE A 37 -7.13 1.10 7.64
CA PHE A 37 -7.75 0.02 8.40
C PHE A 37 -6.82 -1.20 8.52
N PHE A 38 -6.25 -1.65 7.41
CA PHE A 38 -5.36 -2.82 7.41
C PHE A 38 -4.06 -2.57 8.17
N VAL A 39 -3.46 -1.37 8.03
CA VAL A 39 -2.28 -0.99 8.82
C VAL A 39 -2.59 -0.98 10.31
N PHE A 40 -3.74 -0.40 10.70
CA PHE A 40 -4.16 -0.43 12.09
C PHE A 40 -4.34 -1.85 12.62
N LEU A 41 -4.97 -2.72 11.83
CA LEU A 41 -5.19 -4.12 12.19
C LEU A 41 -3.85 -4.89 12.30
N LEU A 42 -2.92 -4.64 11.38
CA LEU A 42 -1.57 -5.19 11.43
C LEU A 42 -0.85 -4.75 12.71
N MET A 43 -0.87 -3.44 13.02
CA MET A 43 -0.25 -2.89 14.22
C MET A 43 -0.88 -3.45 15.51
N LEU A 44 -2.20 -3.58 15.54
CA LEU A 44 -2.91 -4.15 16.67
C LEU A 44 -2.55 -5.63 16.87
N TYR A 45 -2.41 -6.38 15.76
CA TYR A 45 -1.96 -7.76 15.82
C TYR A 45 -0.53 -7.89 16.34
N VAL A 46 0.39 -7.09 15.84
CA VAL A 46 1.80 -7.12 16.27
C VAL A 46 1.92 -6.70 17.75
N ALA A 47 1.16 -5.69 18.18
CA ALA A 47 1.17 -5.22 19.56
C ALA A 47 0.61 -6.24 20.56
N THR A 48 -0.41 -7.02 20.15
CA THR A 48 -1.14 -7.91 21.07
C THR A 48 -0.78 -9.38 20.93
N GLY A 49 -0.23 -9.80 19.78
CA GLY A 49 0.03 -11.21 19.44
C GLY A 49 -1.24 -12.07 19.28
N LYS A 50 -2.44 -11.47 19.32
CA LYS A 50 -3.71 -12.20 19.35
C LYS A 50 -4.39 -12.22 17.99
N LYS A 51 -4.51 -13.41 17.40
CA LYS A 51 -5.24 -13.64 16.13
C LYS A 51 -6.73 -13.22 16.21
N PHE A 52 -7.29 -13.13 17.43
CA PHE A 52 -8.67 -12.69 17.65
C PHE A 52 -8.95 -11.32 17.01
N TYR A 53 -8.04 -10.36 17.14
CA TYR A 53 -8.20 -9.02 16.56
C TYR A 53 -8.21 -9.04 15.03
N LEU A 54 -7.44 -9.96 14.39
CA LEU A 54 -7.50 -10.15 12.94
C LEU A 54 -8.87 -10.66 12.49
N VAL A 55 -9.40 -11.67 13.19
CA VAL A 55 -10.71 -12.25 12.85
C VAL A 55 -11.83 -11.23 13.04
N VAL A 56 -11.83 -10.50 14.16
CA VAL A 56 -12.81 -9.44 14.42
C VAL A 56 -12.66 -8.31 13.39
N GLY A 57 -11.43 -7.89 13.09
CA GLY A 57 -11.17 -6.85 12.10
C GLY A 57 -11.66 -7.24 10.71
N LEU A 58 -11.36 -8.46 10.26
CA LEU A 58 -11.86 -8.95 8.95
C LEU A 58 -13.40 -9.02 8.92
N GLY A 59 -14.02 -9.42 10.03
CA GLY A 59 -15.48 -9.37 10.18
C GLY A 59 -16.03 -7.94 10.06
N LEU A 60 -15.39 -6.97 10.71
CA LEU A 60 -15.75 -5.55 10.62
C LEU A 60 -15.57 -4.97 9.20
N ILE A 61 -14.54 -5.40 8.45
CA ILE A 61 -14.40 -5.04 7.04
C ILE A 61 -15.60 -5.54 6.25
N GLY A 62 -16.00 -6.81 6.43
CA GLY A 62 -17.14 -7.38 5.73
C GLY A 62 -18.43 -6.60 6.01
N VAL A 63 -18.71 -6.31 7.29
CA VAL A 63 -19.88 -5.51 7.69
C VAL A 63 -19.77 -4.08 7.16
N GLY A 64 -18.61 -3.45 7.26
CA GLY A 64 -18.36 -2.11 6.75
C GLY A 64 -18.53 -2.00 5.23
N ALA A 65 -18.03 -3.00 4.49
CA ALA A 65 -18.19 -3.07 3.04
C ALA A 65 -19.66 -3.21 2.63
N LEU A 66 -20.44 -4.06 3.32
CA LEU A 66 -21.87 -4.19 3.09
C LEU A 66 -22.64 -2.90 3.41
N ALA A 67 -22.29 -2.25 4.53
CA ALA A 67 -22.88 -0.98 4.89
C ALA A 67 -22.53 0.13 3.88
N ALA A 68 -21.27 0.20 3.43
CA ALA A 68 -20.82 1.14 2.42
C ALA A 68 -21.52 0.90 1.06
N TYR A 69 -21.67 -0.35 0.66
CA TYR A 69 -22.41 -0.71 -0.53
C TYR A 69 -23.88 -0.27 -0.45
N ALA A 70 -24.53 -0.45 0.70
CA ALA A 70 -25.92 -0.04 0.89
C ALA A 70 -26.10 1.50 0.95
N ALA A 71 -25.12 2.22 1.50
CA ALA A 71 -25.23 3.64 1.78
C ALA A 71 -24.71 4.56 0.64
N PHE A 72 -23.74 4.09 -0.15
CA PHE A 72 -23.03 4.95 -1.11
C PHE A 72 -23.12 4.45 -2.55
N GLY A 73 -23.77 5.25 -3.43
CA GLY A 73 -23.92 4.90 -4.85
C GLY A 73 -22.57 4.75 -5.60
N HIS A 74 -21.54 5.51 -5.26
CA HIS A 74 -20.21 5.37 -5.86
C HIS A 74 -19.54 4.03 -5.51
N VAL A 75 -19.82 3.47 -4.32
CA VAL A 75 -19.35 2.13 -3.93
C VAL A 75 -20.06 1.07 -4.75
N GLN A 76 -21.37 1.22 -4.95
CA GLN A 76 -22.16 0.30 -5.80
C GLN A 76 -21.60 0.27 -7.23
N VAL A 77 -21.30 1.42 -7.81
CA VAL A 77 -20.70 1.50 -9.16
C VAL A 77 -19.37 0.75 -9.19
N ARG A 78 -18.45 1.00 -8.23
CA ARG A 78 -17.15 0.30 -8.17
C ARG A 78 -17.27 -1.21 -8.00
N VAL A 79 -18.20 -1.68 -7.16
CA VAL A 79 -18.43 -3.10 -6.95
C VAL A 79 -19.06 -3.74 -8.19
N ASN A 80 -20.03 -3.10 -8.82
CA ASN A 80 -20.66 -3.60 -10.05
C ASN A 80 -19.67 -3.66 -11.21
N THR A 81 -18.86 -2.62 -11.39
CA THR A 81 -17.78 -2.59 -12.39
C THR A 81 -16.74 -3.68 -12.12
N TRP A 82 -16.41 -3.96 -10.85
CA TRP A 82 -15.51 -5.04 -10.49
C TRP A 82 -16.08 -6.43 -10.82
N LEU A 83 -17.37 -6.64 -10.53
CA LEU A 83 -18.06 -7.92 -10.81
C LEU A 83 -18.23 -8.16 -12.30
N ASP A 84 -18.63 -7.14 -13.05
CA ASP A 84 -18.81 -7.22 -14.51
C ASP A 84 -18.41 -5.91 -15.21
N PRO A 85 -17.12 -5.70 -15.50
CA PRO A 85 -16.64 -4.49 -16.17
C PRO A 85 -17.10 -4.40 -17.62
N PHE A 86 -17.42 -5.53 -18.25
CA PHE A 86 -17.81 -5.59 -19.65
C PHE A 86 -19.28 -5.21 -19.89
N SER A 87 -20.11 -5.18 -18.87
CA SER A 87 -21.52 -4.74 -18.98
C SER A 87 -21.64 -3.27 -19.38
N ASP A 88 -20.66 -2.42 -19.00
CA ASP A 88 -20.60 -1.01 -19.38
C ASP A 88 -19.16 -0.61 -19.77
N ALA A 89 -18.61 -1.35 -20.72
CA ALA A 89 -17.20 -1.21 -21.15
C ALA A 89 -16.86 0.15 -21.78
N GLN A 90 -17.86 0.97 -22.12
CA GLN A 90 -17.64 2.28 -22.74
C GLN A 90 -17.67 3.46 -21.75
N ASN A 91 -18.19 3.24 -20.53
CA ASN A 91 -18.29 4.27 -19.50
C ASN A 91 -17.60 3.85 -18.19
N THR A 92 -18.37 3.31 -17.25
CA THR A 92 -17.88 3.00 -15.90
C THR A 92 -16.84 1.90 -15.88
N GLY A 93 -16.91 0.91 -16.78
CA GLY A 93 -15.96 -0.18 -16.92
C GLY A 93 -14.77 0.11 -17.83
N TYR A 94 -14.76 1.24 -18.56
CA TYR A 94 -13.80 1.51 -19.61
C TYR A 94 -12.34 1.33 -19.15
N GLN A 95 -11.94 2.02 -18.09
CA GLN A 95 -10.56 1.98 -17.59
C GLN A 95 -10.12 0.58 -17.17
N LEU A 96 -11.00 -0.16 -16.49
CA LEU A 96 -10.68 -1.51 -16.04
C LEU A 96 -10.63 -2.50 -17.23
N CYS A 97 -11.51 -2.35 -18.22
CA CYS A 97 -11.47 -3.17 -19.43
C CYS A 97 -10.16 -2.92 -20.21
N GLN A 98 -9.79 -1.66 -20.40
CA GLN A 98 -8.54 -1.32 -21.08
C GLN A 98 -7.32 -1.85 -20.32
N ALA A 99 -7.29 -1.72 -19.00
CA ALA A 99 -6.21 -2.29 -18.19
C ALA A 99 -6.08 -3.81 -18.34
N LEU A 100 -7.21 -4.52 -18.41
CA LEU A 100 -7.21 -5.96 -18.63
C LEU A 100 -6.73 -6.33 -20.04
N TYR A 101 -7.09 -5.53 -21.05
CA TYR A 101 -6.59 -5.72 -22.42
C TYR A 101 -5.07 -5.46 -22.48
N SER A 102 -4.57 -4.37 -21.90
CA SER A 102 -3.15 -4.08 -21.83
C SER A 102 -2.33 -5.19 -21.16
N ILE A 103 -2.84 -5.73 -20.05
CA ILE A 103 -2.18 -6.86 -19.36
C ILE A 103 -2.17 -8.11 -20.27
N ALA A 104 -3.25 -8.33 -21.05
CA ALA A 104 -3.34 -9.46 -21.96
C ALA A 104 -2.43 -9.29 -23.20
N ASP A 105 -2.35 -8.08 -23.75
CA ASP A 105 -1.51 -7.74 -24.91
C ASP A 105 -0.02 -7.83 -24.60
N GLY A 106 0.38 -7.56 -23.35
CA GLY A 106 1.75 -7.68 -22.89
C GLY A 106 2.32 -9.08 -22.89
N ASP A 107 1.46 -10.12 -22.86
CA ASP A 107 1.89 -11.53 -22.85
C ASP A 107 3.04 -11.78 -21.84
N LEU A 108 4.02 -12.59 -22.19
CA LEU A 108 5.15 -12.96 -21.32
C LEU A 108 6.29 -11.92 -21.34
N PHE A 109 6.60 -11.35 -22.49
CA PHE A 109 7.77 -10.49 -22.72
C PHE A 109 7.44 -9.02 -22.97
N GLY A 110 6.19 -8.66 -23.10
CA GLY A 110 5.74 -7.31 -23.39
C GLY A 110 5.83 -6.93 -24.88
N VAL A 111 5.13 -5.85 -25.23
CA VAL A 111 5.15 -5.26 -26.57
C VAL A 111 6.39 -4.39 -26.82
N GLY A 112 7.18 -4.13 -25.79
CA GLY A 112 8.38 -3.28 -25.79
C GLY A 112 8.13 -1.91 -25.17
N LEU A 113 9.16 -1.34 -24.56
CA LEU A 113 9.11 -0.04 -23.91
C LEU A 113 8.69 1.07 -24.89
N GLY A 114 7.69 1.85 -24.53
CA GLY A 114 7.15 2.94 -25.32
C GLY A 114 6.24 2.49 -26.49
N ASN A 115 5.94 1.20 -26.61
CA ASN A 115 5.06 0.67 -27.65
C ASN A 115 3.68 0.28 -27.08
N GLY A 116 3.46 0.48 -25.78
CA GLY A 116 2.19 0.21 -25.13
C GLY A 116 1.08 1.13 -25.64
N LEU A 117 -0.12 0.62 -25.75
CA LEU A 117 -1.31 1.38 -26.16
C LEU A 117 -1.99 2.02 -24.94
N ALA A 118 -1.78 1.49 -23.74
CA ALA A 118 -2.37 2.00 -22.50
C ALA A 118 -2.00 3.46 -22.23
N GLY A 119 -0.74 3.84 -22.43
CA GLY A 119 -0.22 5.21 -22.35
C GLY A 119 -0.19 5.97 -23.69
N GLY A 120 -0.74 5.38 -24.78
CA GLY A 120 -0.62 5.89 -26.13
C GLY A 120 -1.42 7.17 -26.43
N THR A 121 -1.06 7.83 -27.53
CA THR A 121 -1.72 9.05 -28.02
C THR A 121 -3.04 8.77 -28.75
N ASP A 122 -3.38 7.50 -28.99
CA ASP A 122 -4.60 7.12 -29.68
C ASP A 122 -5.80 7.16 -28.73
N ALA A 123 -6.65 8.17 -28.91
CA ALA A 123 -7.78 8.51 -28.08
C ALA A 123 -8.80 7.35 -27.87
N PHE A 124 -8.72 6.27 -28.62
CA PHE A 124 -9.61 5.14 -28.54
C PHE A 124 -9.16 4.00 -27.62
N ASN A 125 -7.87 3.90 -27.30
CA ASN A 125 -7.31 2.82 -26.47
C ASN A 125 -6.54 3.32 -25.24
N ALA A 126 -6.31 4.63 -25.12
CA ALA A 126 -5.57 5.19 -24.01
C ALA A 126 -6.41 5.16 -22.70
N ILE A 127 -5.79 4.71 -21.63
CA ILE A 127 -6.37 4.80 -20.28
C ILE A 127 -6.13 6.23 -19.78
N PRO A 128 -7.19 6.99 -19.46
CA PRO A 128 -7.01 8.31 -18.86
C PRO A 128 -6.19 8.21 -17.57
N VAL A 129 -5.10 8.98 -17.48
CA VAL A 129 -4.22 9.05 -16.29
C VAL A 129 -3.61 7.67 -15.93
N VAL A 130 -3.22 6.89 -16.94
CA VAL A 130 -2.59 5.56 -16.77
C VAL A 130 -1.39 5.61 -15.80
N GLU A 131 -0.62 6.68 -15.86
CA GLU A 131 0.60 6.92 -15.08
C GLU A 131 0.35 7.00 -13.56
N SER A 132 -0.87 7.23 -13.10
CA SER A 132 -1.22 7.27 -11.67
C SER A 132 -1.77 5.92 -11.19
N ASP A 133 -2.96 5.56 -11.60
CA ASP A 133 -3.74 4.48 -11.00
C ASP A 133 -3.56 3.14 -11.73
N PHE A 134 -3.16 3.18 -13.01
CA PHE A 134 -3.06 2.01 -13.88
C PHE A 134 -1.64 1.71 -14.38
N ILE A 135 -0.62 2.36 -13.80
CA ILE A 135 0.79 2.17 -14.17
C ILE A 135 1.22 0.69 -14.15
N PHE A 136 0.61 -0.13 -13.29
CA PHE A 136 0.90 -1.56 -13.25
C PHE A 136 0.41 -2.29 -14.52
N ALA A 137 -0.70 -1.86 -15.11
CA ALA A 137 -1.18 -2.41 -16.39
C ALA A 137 -0.25 -2.01 -17.53
N ASP A 138 0.22 -0.76 -17.55
CA ASP A 138 1.19 -0.25 -18.51
C ASP A 138 2.52 -1.01 -18.45
N ILE A 139 3.06 -1.24 -17.25
CA ILE A 139 4.25 -2.08 -17.04
C ILE A 139 4.02 -3.51 -17.55
N ALA A 140 2.83 -4.07 -17.28
CA ALA A 140 2.51 -5.41 -17.73
C ALA A 140 2.36 -5.49 -19.26
N GLU A 141 1.90 -4.43 -19.93
CA GLU A 141 1.84 -4.33 -21.38
C GLU A 141 3.25 -4.19 -22.00
N GLU A 142 4.03 -3.23 -21.52
CA GLU A 142 5.32 -2.89 -22.14
C GLU A 142 6.42 -3.93 -21.86
N ILE A 143 6.51 -4.44 -20.63
CA ILE A 143 7.58 -5.35 -20.17
C ILE A 143 7.05 -6.79 -20.00
N GLY A 144 5.75 -6.98 -20.13
CA GLY A 144 5.09 -8.27 -20.02
C GLY A 144 4.94 -8.77 -18.60
N LEU A 145 4.45 -10.01 -18.49
CA LEU A 145 4.25 -10.68 -17.21
C LEU A 145 5.55 -10.81 -16.40
N LEU A 146 6.71 -10.95 -17.05
CA LEU A 146 8.01 -11.01 -16.38
C LEU A 146 8.35 -9.68 -15.71
N GLY A 147 8.08 -8.55 -16.35
CA GLY A 147 8.29 -7.22 -15.77
C GLY A 147 7.33 -6.97 -14.60
N ALA A 148 6.05 -7.28 -14.77
CA ALA A 148 5.05 -7.20 -13.71
C ALA A 148 5.41 -8.07 -12.50
N ALA A 149 5.84 -9.31 -12.73
CA ALA A 149 6.34 -10.20 -11.67
C ALA A 149 7.60 -9.63 -11.00
N GLY A 150 8.51 -9.02 -11.76
CA GLY A 150 9.69 -8.34 -11.25
C GLY A 150 9.33 -7.22 -10.26
N VAL A 151 8.34 -6.38 -10.58
CA VAL A 151 7.82 -5.35 -9.68
C VAL A 151 7.27 -5.95 -8.40
N LEU A 152 6.47 -7.02 -8.49
CA LEU A 152 5.94 -7.71 -7.30
C LEU A 152 7.05 -8.30 -6.44
N LEU A 153 8.08 -8.88 -7.06
CA LEU A 153 9.25 -9.40 -6.34
C LEU A 153 10.03 -8.29 -5.63
N LEU A 154 10.14 -7.09 -6.20
CA LEU A 154 10.77 -5.95 -5.53
C LEU A 154 9.97 -5.51 -4.30
N PHE A 155 8.63 -5.44 -4.38
CA PHE A 155 7.79 -5.17 -3.22
C PHE A 155 7.89 -6.28 -2.16
N LEU A 156 7.98 -7.54 -2.57
CA LEU A 156 8.22 -8.66 -1.65
C LEU A 156 9.59 -8.55 -0.96
N CYS A 157 10.64 -8.22 -1.69
CA CYS A 157 11.97 -7.95 -1.11
C CYS A 157 11.93 -6.79 -0.12
N PHE A 158 11.22 -5.70 -0.46
CA PHE A 158 11.01 -4.57 0.43
C PHE A 158 10.28 -5.00 1.72
N ALA A 159 9.20 -5.80 1.59
CA ALA A 159 8.47 -6.34 2.73
C ALA A 159 9.38 -7.17 3.65
N ILE A 160 10.12 -8.13 3.08
CA ILE A 160 11.03 -8.99 3.83
C ILE A 160 12.08 -8.14 4.58
N ARG A 161 12.72 -7.20 3.89
CA ARG A 161 13.75 -6.34 4.51
C ARG A 161 13.18 -5.43 5.57
N GLY A 162 12.01 -4.83 5.34
CA GLY A 162 11.34 -3.96 6.30
C GLY A 162 10.91 -4.70 7.57
N PHE A 163 10.30 -5.87 7.43
CA PHE A 163 9.92 -6.68 8.59
C PHE A 163 11.13 -7.28 9.32
N LEU A 164 12.21 -7.62 8.62
CA LEU A 164 13.47 -8.03 9.27
C LEU A 164 14.11 -6.87 10.05
N THR A 165 14.04 -5.64 9.54
CA THR A 165 14.49 -4.44 10.27
C THR A 165 13.66 -4.26 11.55
N ALA A 166 12.35 -4.39 11.45
CA ALA A 166 11.46 -4.34 12.62
C ALA A 166 11.78 -5.41 13.66
N ALA A 167 12.03 -6.66 13.22
CA ALA A 167 12.35 -7.78 14.12
C ALA A 167 13.71 -7.64 14.81
N ARG A 168 14.63 -6.84 14.23
CA ARG A 168 15.98 -6.57 14.78
C ARG A 168 16.08 -5.27 15.55
N ALA A 169 15.03 -4.46 15.58
CA ALA A 169 15.01 -3.19 16.27
C ALA A 169 15.27 -3.37 17.77
N LYS A 170 16.07 -2.47 18.35
CA LYS A 170 16.45 -2.51 19.78
C LYS A 170 15.37 -1.94 20.70
N SER A 171 14.51 -1.06 20.15
CA SER A 171 13.39 -0.47 20.89
C SER A 171 12.06 -0.92 20.33
N ASP A 172 11.06 -1.07 21.20
CA ASP A 172 9.70 -1.42 20.80
C ASP A 172 9.11 -0.35 19.86
N VAL A 173 9.44 0.93 20.10
CA VAL A 173 8.96 2.04 19.26
C VAL A 173 9.49 1.91 17.84
N SER A 174 10.81 1.69 17.65
CA SER A 174 11.41 1.51 16.34
C SER A 174 10.86 0.27 15.65
N SER A 175 10.61 -0.82 16.38
CA SER A 175 9.98 -2.02 15.85
C SER A 175 8.58 -1.73 15.32
N PHE A 176 7.72 -1.08 16.10
CA PHE A 176 6.37 -0.73 15.69
C PHE A 176 6.35 0.23 14.50
N VAL A 177 7.20 1.25 14.51
CA VAL A 177 7.33 2.19 13.39
C VAL A 177 7.74 1.44 12.12
N ALA A 178 8.74 0.57 12.18
CA ALA A 178 9.19 -0.20 11.02
C ALA A 178 8.11 -1.16 10.50
N VAL A 179 7.35 -1.84 11.38
CA VAL A 179 6.21 -2.68 10.97
C VAL A 179 5.13 -1.86 10.28
N GLY A 180 4.72 -0.74 10.90
CA GLY A 180 3.64 0.09 10.37
C GLY A 180 3.96 0.69 9.01
N LEU A 181 5.16 1.26 8.87
CA LEU A 181 5.61 1.88 7.61
C LEU A 181 5.82 0.85 6.49
N THR A 182 6.43 -0.30 6.80
CA THR A 182 6.58 -1.40 5.84
C THR A 182 5.20 -1.93 5.43
N GLY A 183 4.32 -2.18 6.41
CA GLY A 183 2.96 -2.66 6.17
C GLY A 183 2.17 -1.69 5.29
N MET A 184 2.30 -0.38 5.50
CA MET A 184 1.62 0.64 4.69
C MET A 184 2.00 0.54 3.21
N ILE A 185 3.29 0.51 2.88
CA ILE A 185 3.78 0.41 1.48
C ILE A 185 3.32 -0.90 0.85
N VAL A 186 3.49 -2.02 1.55
CA VAL A 186 3.17 -3.35 1.01
C VAL A 186 1.66 -3.53 0.81
N LEU A 187 0.85 -3.11 1.77
CA LEU A 187 -0.61 -3.18 1.67
C LEU A 187 -1.13 -2.26 0.56
N GLN A 188 -0.59 -1.04 0.44
CA GLN A 188 -0.94 -0.14 -0.63
C GLN A 188 -0.62 -0.75 -2.00
N ALA A 189 0.59 -1.28 -2.19
CA ALA A 189 0.97 -1.96 -3.44
C ALA A 189 0.05 -3.16 -3.74
N PHE A 190 -0.27 -3.99 -2.74
CA PHE A 190 -1.17 -5.13 -2.90
C PHE A 190 -2.58 -4.70 -3.31
N ILE A 191 -3.14 -3.67 -2.68
CA ILE A 191 -4.47 -3.14 -2.97
C ILE A 191 -4.52 -2.60 -4.40
N ILE A 192 -3.48 -1.89 -4.85
CA ILE A 192 -3.45 -1.31 -6.20
C ILE A 192 -3.34 -2.39 -7.26
N VAL A 193 -2.36 -3.27 -7.13
CA VAL A 193 -2.17 -4.38 -8.06
C VAL A 193 -3.42 -5.28 -8.09
N GLY A 194 -3.99 -5.58 -6.91
CA GLY A 194 -5.23 -6.34 -6.80
C GLY A 194 -6.43 -5.65 -7.47
N GLY A 195 -6.51 -4.32 -7.41
CA GLY A 195 -7.55 -3.54 -8.09
C GLY A 195 -7.41 -3.58 -9.61
N VAL A 196 -6.20 -3.35 -10.12
CA VAL A 196 -5.90 -3.34 -11.56
C VAL A 196 -6.06 -4.73 -12.18
N THR A 197 -5.68 -5.79 -11.45
CA THR A 197 -5.85 -7.19 -11.90
C THR A 197 -7.23 -7.77 -11.63
N ARG A 198 -8.18 -6.95 -11.18
CA ARG A 198 -9.55 -7.38 -10.86
C ARG A 198 -9.64 -8.42 -9.73
N LEU A 199 -8.64 -8.52 -8.85
CA LEU A 199 -8.72 -9.37 -7.67
C LEU A 199 -9.64 -8.77 -6.59
N ILE A 200 -9.62 -7.44 -6.47
CA ILE A 200 -10.47 -6.63 -5.58
C ILE A 200 -11.06 -5.44 -6.34
N PRO A 201 -12.08 -4.75 -5.81
CA PRO A 201 -12.58 -3.52 -6.43
C PRO A 201 -11.50 -2.44 -6.55
N LEU A 202 -11.49 -1.71 -7.67
CA LEU A 202 -10.53 -0.64 -7.92
C LEU A 202 -10.65 0.48 -6.88
N THR A 203 -9.52 0.92 -6.35
CA THR A 203 -9.46 1.90 -5.25
C THR A 203 -9.02 3.29 -5.65
N GLY A 204 -8.30 3.45 -6.78
CA GLY A 204 -7.79 4.75 -7.25
C GLY A 204 -6.61 5.26 -6.42
N LEU A 205 -5.82 4.37 -5.84
CA LEU A 205 -4.56 4.70 -5.17
C LEU A 205 -3.40 4.66 -6.15
N THR A 206 -2.32 5.38 -5.81
CA THR A 206 -1.06 5.38 -6.57
C THR A 206 -0.11 4.28 -6.08
N LEU A 207 0.57 3.59 -7.00
CA LEU A 207 1.57 2.55 -6.67
C LEU A 207 2.82 3.22 -6.06
N PRO A 208 3.21 2.89 -4.83
CA PRO A 208 4.35 3.51 -4.17
C PRO A 208 5.63 3.43 -5.02
N PHE A 209 6.41 4.51 -5.05
CA PHE A 209 7.67 4.69 -5.81
C PHE A 209 7.54 4.73 -7.34
N ILE A 210 6.47 4.23 -7.93
CA ILE A 210 6.35 4.00 -9.37
C ILE A 210 5.36 4.97 -10.01
N SER A 211 4.14 5.11 -9.44
CA SER A 211 3.11 5.98 -10.01
C SER A 211 3.50 7.45 -10.01
N GLN A 212 3.03 8.17 -11.00
CA GLN A 212 3.12 9.61 -11.04
C GLN A 212 2.23 10.24 -9.93
N GLY A 213 2.88 10.81 -8.93
CA GLY A 213 2.22 11.47 -7.81
C GLY A 213 3.24 12.11 -6.88
N GLY A 214 3.41 13.45 -6.95
CA GLY A 214 4.44 14.15 -6.18
C GLY A 214 4.32 13.94 -4.67
N SER A 215 3.12 14.02 -4.11
CA SER A 215 2.86 13.78 -2.69
C SER A 215 3.07 12.32 -2.28
N SER A 216 2.66 11.38 -3.11
CA SER A 216 2.84 9.93 -2.89
C SER A 216 4.32 9.55 -2.91
N LEU A 217 5.08 10.05 -3.88
CA LEU A 217 6.52 9.81 -3.99
C LEU A 217 7.26 10.40 -2.79
N LEU A 218 6.95 11.65 -2.41
CA LEU A 218 7.55 12.28 -1.24
C LEU A 218 7.25 11.48 0.03
N GLY A 219 6.00 11.05 0.23
CA GLY A 219 5.62 10.19 1.35
C GLY A 219 6.40 8.87 1.37
N SER A 220 6.54 8.22 0.21
CA SER A 220 7.29 6.96 0.07
C SER A 220 8.78 7.14 0.42
N ILE A 221 9.40 8.24 -0.01
CA ILE A 221 10.81 8.55 0.31
C ILE A 221 10.99 8.81 1.82
N ILE A 222 10.07 9.56 2.44
CA ILE A 222 10.08 9.81 3.89
C ILE A 222 9.98 8.48 4.66
N ILE A 223 9.09 7.57 4.23
CA ILE A 223 8.95 6.24 4.83
C ILE A 223 10.27 5.47 4.76
N VAL A 224 10.95 5.47 3.60
CA VAL A 224 12.27 4.82 3.47
C VAL A 224 13.29 5.45 4.40
N GLY A 225 13.31 6.78 4.52
CA GLY A 225 14.20 7.48 5.46
C GLY A 225 14.02 7.02 6.92
N PHE A 226 12.78 6.88 7.37
CA PHE A 226 12.48 6.34 8.70
C PHE A 226 12.90 4.87 8.84
N LEU A 227 12.65 4.04 7.83
CA LEU A 227 13.05 2.63 7.85
C LEU A 227 14.57 2.46 7.90
N LEU A 228 15.32 3.29 7.16
CA LEU A 228 16.79 3.32 7.25
C LEU A 228 17.25 3.71 8.65
N ARG A 229 16.63 4.73 9.27
CA ARG A 229 16.94 5.14 10.65
C ARG A 229 16.68 4.02 11.65
N CYS A 230 15.55 3.30 11.53
CA CYS A 230 15.28 2.12 12.35
C CYS A 230 16.33 1.01 12.14
N GLY A 231 16.81 0.85 10.90
CA GLY A 231 17.87 -0.10 10.55
C GLY A 231 19.22 0.24 11.17
N ASP A 232 19.61 1.51 11.16
CA ASP A 232 20.84 2.01 11.78
C ASP A 232 20.83 1.79 13.30
N GLU A 233 19.71 2.07 13.96
CA GLU A 233 19.53 1.78 15.38
C GLU A 233 19.68 0.29 15.69
N ALA A 234 19.10 -0.57 14.85
CA ALA A 234 19.19 -2.01 15.01
C ALA A 234 20.62 -2.54 14.90
N THR A 235 21.44 -1.99 13.99
CA THR A 235 22.83 -2.40 13.75
C THR A 235 23.83 -1.74 14.69
N GLY A 236 23.49 -0.59 15.30
CA GLY A 236 24.37 0.17 16.19
C GLY A 236 25.39 1.07 15.49
N VAL A 237 25.41 1.11 14.16
CA VAL A 237 26.37 1.88 13.35
C VAL A 237 26.32 3.38 13.68
N GLY A 238 25.14 3.94 13.90
CA GLY A 238 24.98 5.36 14.27
C GLY A 238 25.61 5.73 15.62
N THR A 239 25.65 4.80 16.57
CA THR A 239 26.25 5.01 17.90
C THR A 239 27.78 4.96 17.83
N GLU A 240 28.34 4.11 16.97
CA GLU A 240 29.78 4.01 16.77
C GLU A 240 30.36 5.25 16.07
N MET A 241 29.66 5.82 15.09
CA MET A 241 30.07 7.07 14.44
C MET A 241 30.11 8.24 15.43
N LEU A 242 29.12 8.39 16.30
CA LEU A 242 29.10 9.44 17.32
C LEU A 242 30.21 9.27 18.36
N ASN A 243 30.45 8.04 18.80
CA ASN A 243 31.51 7.73 19.74
C ASN A 243 32.94 7.91 19.15
N GLY A 244 33.11 7.55 17.87
CA GLY A 244 34.36 7.76 17.14
C GLY A 244 34.71 9.24 16.97
N THR A 245 33.69 10.09 16.75
CA THR A 245 33.89 11.54 16.60
C THR A 245 34.23 12.21 17.93
N THR A 246 33.64 11.78 19.04
CA THR A 246 33.94 12.30 20.38
C THR A 246 35.33 11.88 20.90
N SER A 247 35.77 10.67 20.57
CA SER A 247 37.10 10.21 20.95
C SER A 247 38.23 10.95 20.21
N SER A 248 38.01 11.30 18.95
CA SER A 248 38.97 12.08 18.15
C SER A 248 39.10 13.55 18.62
N LEU A 249 38.04 14.12 19.19
CA LEU A 249 38.07 15.48 19.76
C LEU A 249 38.80 15.53 21.12
N HIS A 250 38.77 14.45 21.90
CA HIS A 250 39.48 14.36 23.18
C HIS A 250 40.96 13.98 23.04
N SER A 251 41.39 13.42 21.92
CA SER A 251 42.79 13.07 21.68
C SER A 251 43.62 14.26 21.15
N ASN A 252 42.99 15.36 20.73
CA ASN A 252 43.65 16.58 20.22
C ASN A 252 43.59 17.77 21.18
N SER A 253 43.22 17.54 22.43
CA SER A 253 43.30 18.50 23.54
C SER A 253 44.38 18.05 24.57
#